data_49951c935ccfc648e8768e0a98c533e9
#
_entry.id   49951c935ccfc648e8768e0a98c533e9
#
_cell.length_a   1.000
_cell.length_b   1.000
_cell.length_c   1.000
_cell.angle_alpha   90.00
_cell.angle_beta   90.00
_cell.angle_gamma   90.00
#
_symmetry.space_group_name_H-M   'P 1'
#
loop_
_entity.id
_entity.type
_entity.pdbx_description
1 polymer ?
#
loop_
_entity_poly.entity_id
_entity_poly.type
_entity_poly.pdbx_seq_one_letter_code
_entity_poly.pdbx_strand_id
1 'polypeptide(L)'
;MEMKTVALIGAGAVGCYFVAGLKEKSGENLWVIAEGERKERLEREGLWINGQQFFPCVKAPEEAVGADLILVSVKYGGLEKILPWIETMTDSHTVVMSLLNGVDSEEIIGKRIGMEHMVYSLMKIASQRTGNQIRYDPEKTAGVFFGEKDCCVSERVKALCRLLDGSGVHY
;
A
#
# COMPACT_ATOMS: atom_id res chain seq x y z
N MET A 1 -13.31 2.68 14.27
CA MET A 1 -12.80 2.90 12.90
C MET A 1 -12.91 1.58 12.13
N GLU A 2 -13.47 1.60 10.94
CA GLU A 2 -13.48 0.48 10.00
C GLU A 2 -12.74 0.94 8.74
N MET A 3 -11.83 0.11 8.22
CA MET A 3 -11.10 0.39 6.98
C MET A 3 -11.70 -0.46 5.86
N LYS A 4 -12.26 0.19 4.85
CA LYS A 4 -12.89 -0.48 3.69
C LYS A 4 -12.12 -0.26 2.41
N THR A 5 -11.57 0.95 2.23
CA THR A 5 -10.90 1.36 1.00
C THR A 5 -9.38 1.42 1.20
N VAL A 6 -8.65 0.81 0.27
CA VAL A 6 -7.18 0.74 0.30
C VAL A 6 -6.63 1.30 -1.01
N ALA A 7 -5.85 2.37 -0.93
CA ALA A 7 -5.13 2.96 -2.05
C ALA A 7 -3.65 2.56 -1.99
N LEU A 8 -3.16 1.86 -3.00
CA LEU A 8 -1.77 1.45 -3.11
C LEU A 8 -1.03 2.31 -4.13
N ILE A 9 -0.02 3.03 -3.68
CA ILE A 9 0.90 3.77 -4.55
C ILE A 9 2.17 2.92 -4.75
N GLY A 10 2.37 2.44 -5.96
CA GLY A 10 3.54 1.63 -6.31
C GLY A 10 3.28 0.13 -6.35
N ALA A 11 2.82 -0.38 -7.49
CA ALA A 11 2.68 -1.82 -7.76
C ALA A 11 4.03 -2.45 -8.16
N GLY A 12 5.03 -2.31 -7.31
CA GLY A 12 6.31 -3.03 -7.35
C GLY A 12 6.19 -4.38 -6.63
N ALA A 13 7.33 -4.97 -6.26
CA ALA A 13 7.34 -6.28 -5.60
C ALA A 13 6.57 -6.29 -4.27
N VAL A 14 6.80 -5.28 -3.43
CA VAL A 14 6.09 -5.12 -2.15
C VAL A 14 4.61 -4.83 -2.37
N GLY A 15 4.28 -3.86 -3.26
CA GLY A 15 2.89 -3.52 -3.55
C GLY A 15 2.10 -4.70 -4.12
N CYS A 16 2.71 -5.50 -5.00
CA CYS A 16 2.08 -6.69 -5.55
C CYS A 16 1.77 -7.76 -4.48
N TYR A 17 2.55 -7.86 -3.40
CA TYR A 17 2.23 -8.70 -2.26
C TYR A 17 0.91 -8.29 -1.61
N PHE A 18 0.70 -6.98 -1.40
CA PHE A 18 -0.56 -6.46 -0.86
C PHE A 18 -1.72 -6.62 -1.83
N VAL A 19 -1.50 -6.42 -3.15
CA VAL A 19 -2.53 -6.68 -4.16
C VAL A 19 -3.02 -8.12 -4.11
N ALA A 20 -2.09 -9.07 -4.11
CA ALA A 20 -2.44 -10.50 -4.06
C ALA A 20 -3.12 -10.89 -2.74
N GLY A 21 -2.61 -10.38 -1.61
CA GLY A 21 -3.11 -10.71 -0.28
C GLY A 21 -4.47 -10.10 0.05
N LEU A 22 -4.74 -8.86 -0.39
CA LEU A 22 -5.96 -8.13 -0.06
C LEU A 22 -7.09 -8.32 -1.09
N LYS A 23 -6.80 -8.86 -2.28
CA LYS A 23 -7.76 -8.94 -3.39
C LYS A 23 -9.10 -9.55 -2.98
N GLU A 24 -9.08 -10.71 -2.33
CA GLU A 24 -10.29 -11.43 -1.97
C GLU A 24 -11.11 -10.69 -0.89
N LYS A 25 -10.43 -9.97 -0.01
CA LYS A 25 -11.06 -9.27 1.12
C LYS A 25 -11.56 -7.89 0.75
N SER A 26 -10.81 -7.13 -0.04
CA SER A 26 -11.11 -5.73 -0.38
C SER A 26 -11.81 -5.60 -1.73
N GLY A 27 -11.66 -6.57 -2.63
CA GLY A 27 -12.32 -6.56 -3.94
C GLY A 27 -12.08 -5.26 -4.71
N GLU A 28 -13.16 -4.62 -5.14
CA GLU A 28 -13.13 -3.35 -5.88
C GLU A 28 -12.69 -2.15 -5.03
N ASN A 29 -12.61 -2.29 -3.72
CA ASN A 29 -12.13 -1.27 -2.80
C ASN A 29 -10.60 -1.28 -2.62
N LEU A 30 -9.89 -2.16 -3.30
CA LEU A 30 -8.43 -2.14 -3.41
C LEU A 30 -8.05 -1.43 -4.71
N TRP A 31 -7.52 -0.23 -4.60
CA TRP A 31 -7.16 0.63 -5.71
C TRP A 31 -5.64 0.69 -5.90
N VAL A 32 -5.17 0.51 -7.12
CA VAL A 32 -3.78 0.81 -7.49
C VAL A 32 -3.75 2.20 -8.09
N ILE A 33 -2.95 3.08 -7.49
CA ILE A 33 -2.90 4.49 -7.90
C ILE A 33 -1.85 4.66 -8.99
N ALA A 34 -2.29 5.17 -10.12
CA ALA A 34 -1.45 5.46 -11.28
C ALA A 34 -2.09 6.50 -12.21
N GLU A 35 -1.26 7.18 -12.99
CA GLU A 35 -1.67 8.15 -14.01
C GLU A 35 -1.00 7.85 -15.37
N GLY A 36 -1.54 8.46 -16.41
CA GLY A 36 -1.01 8.43 -17.77
C GLY A 36 -0.76 7.02 -18.29
N GLU A 37 0.33 6.85 -19.03
CA GLU A 37 0.71 5.57 -19.65
C GLU A 37 0.79 4.39 -18.64
N ARG A 38 1.12 4.67 -17.39
CA ARG A 38 1.17 3.62 -16.36
C ARG A 38 -0.22 3.13 -15.99
N LYS A 39 -1.21 4.03 -15.88
CA LYS A 39 -2.63 3.68 -15.65
C LYS A 39 -3.12 2.81 -16.82
N GLU A 40 -2.99 3.29 -18.05
CA GLU A 40 -3.40 2.57 -19.26
C GLU A 40 -2.78 1.18 -19.38
N ARG A 41 -1.48 1.07 -19.06
CA ARG A 41 -0.78 -0.21 -19.07
C ARG A 41 -1.30 -1.17 -18.00
N LEU A 42 -1.54 -0.70 -16.79
CA LEU A 42 -2.08 -1.54 -15.70
C LEU A 42 -3.50 -2.02 -16.02
N GLU A 43 -4.33 -1.19 -16.60
CA GLU A 43 -5.68 -1.54 -17.05
C GLU A 43 -5.66 -2.57 -18.19
N ARG A 44 -4.73 -2.42 -19.15
CA ARG A 44 -4.62 -3.32 -20.30
C ARG A 44 -3.92 -4.64 -19.99
N GLU A 45 -2.82 -4.61 -19.23
CA GLU A 45 -1.92 -5.74 -19.04
C GLU A 45 -2.02 -6.37 -17.63
N GLY A 46 -2.60 -5.64 -16.67
CA GLY A 46 -2.67 -6.08 -15.29
C GLY A 46 -1.30 -6.24 -14.63
N LEU A 47 -1.29 -7.04 -13.56
CA LEU A 47 -0.12 -7.40 -12.78
C LEU A 47 0.07 -8.92 -12.82
N TRP A 48 1.29 -9.39 -13.04
CA TRP A 48 1.64 -10.80 -12.98
C TRP A 48 2.31 -11.11 -11.64
N ILE A 49 1.63 -11.87 -10.78
CA ILE A 49 2.08 -12.18 -9.43
C ILE A 49 2.05 -13.69 -9.23
N ASN A 50 3.19 -14.29 -8.94
CA ASN A 50 3.34 -15.75 -8.74
C ASN A 50 2.71 -16.59 -9.88
N GLY A 51 2.83 -16.12 -11.12
CA GLY A 51 2.29 -16.81 -12.30
C GLY A 51 0.79 -16.58 -12.56
N GLN A 52 0.12 -15.79 -11.74
CA GLN A 52 -1.27 -15.40 -11.95
C GLN A 52 -1.38 -13.95 -12.42
N GLN A 53 -2.34 -13.67 -13.29
CA GLN A 53 -2.62 -12.33 -13.76
C GLN A 53 -3.75 -11.70 -12.93
N PHE A 54 -3.52 -10.47 -12.46
CA PHE A 54 -4.45 -9.68 -11.68
C PHE A 54 -4.77 -8.39 -12.43
N PHE A 55 -6.04 -8.07 -12.56
CA PHE A 55 -6.48 -6.77 -13.05
C PHE A 55 -6.96 -5.94 -11.87
N PRO A 56 -6.14 -5.02 -11.34
CA PRO A 56 -6.53 -4.18 -10.23
C PRO A 56 -7.51 -3.10 -10.67
N CYS A 57 -8.32 -2.60 -9.75
CA CYS A 57 -9.02 -1.33 -9.95
C CYS A 57 -7.98 -0.21 -9.94
N VAL A 58 -7.72 0.43 -11.10
CA VAL A 58 -6.72 1.50 -11.21
C VAL A 58 -7.42 2.85 -11.12
N LYS A 59 -6.92 3.73 -10.27
CA LYS A 59 -7.46 5.09 -10.07
C LYS A 59 -6.36 6.15 -10.19
N ALA A 60 -6.73 7.34 -10.64
CA ALA A 60 -5.92 8.53 -10.43
C ALA A 60 -6.05 9.00 -8.98
N PRO A 61 -5.10 9.80 -8.44
CA PRO A 61 -5.15 10.29 -7.06
C PRO A 61 -6.47 10.99 -6.72
N GLU A 62 -6.99 11.79 -7.63
CA GLU A 62 -8.24 12.55 -7.45
C GLU A 62 -9.48 11.65 -7.35
N GLU A 63 -9.41 10.44 -7.90
CA GLU A 63 -10.47 9.43 -7.85
C GLU A 63 -10.42 8.62 -6.53
N ALA A 64 -9.37 8.80 -5.72
CA ALA A 64 -9.11 8.04 -4.49
C ALA A 64 -9.08 8.93 -3.23
N VAL A 65 -9.65 10.13 -3.30
CA VAL A 65 -9.78 11.05 -2.16
C VAL A 65 -10.55 10.39 -1.03
N GLY A 66 -10.04 10.49 0.19
CA GLY A 66 -10.66 9.91 1.39
C GLY A 66 -10.52 8.39 1.48
N ALA A 67 -9.49 7.80 0.88
CA ALA A 67 -9.14 6.40 1.13
C ALA A 67 -8.89 6.17 2.63
N ASP A 68 -9.42 5.08 3.19
CA ASP A 68 -9.21 4.76 4.61
C ASP A 68 -7.75 4.42 4.91
N LEU A 69 -7.08 3.73 3.98
CA LEU A 69 -5.67 3.36 4.07
C LEU A 69 -4.93 3.71 2.77
N ILE A 70 -3.82 4.42 2.89
CA ILE A 70 -2.87 4.62 1.81
C ILE A 70 -1.61 3.80 2.10
N LEU A 71 -1.29 2.85 1.22
CA LEU A 71 -0.06 2.08 1.25
C LEU A 71 0.95 2.68 0.25
N VAL A 72 2.10 3.08 0.75
CA VAL A 72 3.17 3.67 -0.06
C VAL A 72 4.27 2.65 -0.26
N SER A 73 4.45 2.14 -1.49
CA SER A 73 5.45 1.11 -1.82
C SER A 73 6.26 1.45 -3.07
N VAL A 74 6.60 2.70 -3.24
CA VAL A 74 7.52 3.16 -4.28
C VAL A 74 8.98 2.95 -3.87
N LYS A 75 9.91 3.06 -4.81
CA LYS A 75 11.32 3.17 -4.46
C LYS A 75 11.57 4.55 -3.84
N TYR A 76 12.55 4.64 -2.92
CA TYR A 76 12.88 5.88 -2.21
C TYR A 76 13.04 7.10 -3.14
N GLY A 77 13.75 6.96 -4.24
CA GLY A 77 13.90 8.04 -5.24
C GLY A 77 12.62 8.46 -5.97
N GLY A 78 11.52 7.75 -5.75
CA GLY A 78 10.19 8.12 -6.27
C GLY A 78 9.29 8.80 -5.24
N LEU A 79 9.69 8.86 -3.97
CA LEU A 79 8.85 9.35 -2.88
C LEU A 79 8.42 10.81 -3.09
N GLU A 80 9.36 11.70 -3.36
CA GLU A 80 9.08 13.12 -3.58
C GLU A 80 8.03 13.38 -4.67
N LYS A 81 8.04 12.56 -5.73
CA LYS A 81 7.10 12.70 -6.86
C LYS A 81 5.67 12.35 -6.51
N ILE A 82 5.47 11.50 -5.50
CA ILE A 82 4.14 11.02 -5.11
C ILE A 82 3.60 11.71 -3.85
N LEU A 83 4.36 12.59 -3.22
CA LEU A 83 3.86 13.37 -2.07
C LEU A 83 2.60 14.17 -2.40
N PRO A 84 2.49 14.85 -3.57
CA PRO A 84 1.24 15.54 -3.95
C PRO A 84 0.05 14.57 -4.09
N TRP A 85 0.28 13.33 -4.52
CA TRP A 85 -0.77 12.32 -4.62
C TRP A 85 -1.27 11.91 -3.24
N ILE A 86 -0.34 11.67 -2.30
CA ILE A 86 -0.68 11.33 -0.92
C ILE A 86 -1.50 12.47 -0.30
N GLU A 87 -1.07 13.72 -0.49
CA GLU A 87 -1.78 14.90 0.01
C GLU A 87 -3.20 15.01 -0.56
N THR A 88 -3.36 14.81 -1.87
CA THR A 88 -4.67 14.82 -2.54
C THR A 88 -5.62 13.76 -2.00
N MET A 89 -5.11 12.55 -1.73
CA MET A 89 -5.94 11.43 -1.27
C MET A 89 -6.23 11.45 0.23
N THR A 90 -5.43 12.18 1.02
CA THR A 90 -5.56 12.21 2.48
C THR A 90 -6.76 13.04 2.91
N ASP A 91 -7.61 12.45 3.73
CA ASP A 91 -8.71 13.09 4.44
C ASP A 91 -8.48 12.92 5.96
N SER A 92 -9.32 13.55 6.77
CA SER A 92 -9.23 13.58 8.24
C SER A 92 -9.18 12.18 8.91
N HIS A 93 -9.71 11.14 8.26
CA HIS A 93 -9.71 9.77 8.76
C HIS A 93 -8.68 8.85 8.10
N THR A 94 -8.00 9.32 7.06
CA THR A 94 -7.03 8.52 6.29
C THR A 94 -5.84 8.10 7.15
N VAL A 95 -5.48 6.83 7.08
CA VAL A 95 -4.24 6.29 7.65
C VAL A 95 -3.24 6.05 6.52
N VAL A 96 -1.99 6.42 6.74
CA VAL A 96 -0.90 6.23 5.77
C VAL A 96 0.17 5.33 6.36
N MET A 97 0.55 4.30 5.59
CA MET A 97 1.59 3.35 5.95
C MET A 97 2.67 3.34 4.86
N SER A 98 3.89 3.66 5.22
CA SER A 98 5.04 3.57 4.33
C SER A 98 5.65 2.17 4.39
N LEU A 99 5.79 1.54 3.24
CA LEU A 99 6.41 0.22 3.07
C LEU A 99 7.82 0.33 2.48
N LEU A 100 8.39 1.54 2.49
CA LEU A 100 9.73 1.81 1.99
C LEU A 100 10.78 1.25 2.95
N ASN A 101 11.92 0.88 2.39
CA ASN A 101 13.11 0.63 3.19
C ASN A 101 13.70 1.97 3.64
N GLY A 102 14.11 2.04 4.90
CA GLY A 102 14.63 3.27 5.51
C GLY A 102 13.84 3.62 6.76
N VAL A 103 14.17 4.75 7.38
CA VAL A 103 13.60 5.20 8.66
C VAL A 103 13.06 6.63 8.60
N ASP A 104 13.10 7.27 7.45
CA ASP A 104 12.79 8.69 7.25
C ASP A 104 11.57 8.94 6.36
N SER A 105 11.06 7.92 5.67
CA SER A 105 9.90 8.06 4.79
C SER A 105 8.65 8.52 5.53
N GLU A 106 8.42 8.03 6.74
CA GLU A 106 7.30 8.43 7.59
C GLU A 106 7.39 9.90 7.99
N GLU A 107 8.60 10.38 8.30
CA GLU A 107 8.79 11.79 8.63
C GLU A 107 8.63 12.70 7.40
N ILE A 108 9.10 12.26 6.24
CA ILE A 108 8.95 13.00 4.98
C ILE A 108 7.47 13.13 4.62
N ILE A 109 6.73 12.04 4.65
CA ILE A 109 5.30 12.03 4.36
C ILE A 109 4.55 12.83 5.43
N GLY A 110 4.82 12.56 6.71
CA GLY A 110 4.15 13.19 7.83
C GLY A 110 4.36 14.70 7.93
N LYS A 111 5.50 15.24 7.45
CA LYS A 111 5.70 16.68 7.28
C LYS A 111 4.74 17.30 6.27
N ARG A 112 4.24 16.52 5.33
CA ARG A 112 3.36 16.99 4.26
C ARG A 112 1.89 16.94 4.64
N ILE A 113 1.47 15.84 5.30
CA ILE A 113 0.05 15.54 5.57
C ILE A 113 -0.31 15.58 7.06
N GLY A 114 0.66 15.67 7.97
CA GLY A 114 0.49 15.50 9.41
C GLY A 114 0.92 14.12 9.90
N MET A 115 1.67 14.09 11.01
CA MET A 115 2.13 12.83 11.62
C MET A 115 0.97 12.02 12.23
N GLU A 116 -0.14 12.65 12.51
CA GLU A 116 -1.37 12.01 13.00
C GLU A 116 -1.95 11.00 11.99
N HIS A 117 -1.65 11.15 10.70
CA HIS A 117 -2.04 10.20 9.66
C HIS A 117 -1.11 8.99 9.57
N MET A 118 0.12 9.10 10.08
CA MET A 118 1.15 8.08 9.90
C MET A 118 1.04 6.95 10.91
N VAL A 119 1.16 5.71 10.42
CA VAL A 119 1.48 4.52 11.22
C VAL A 119 2.88 4.05 10.79
N TYR A 120 3.75 3.82 11.77
CA TYR A 120 5.10 3.32 11.50
C TYR A 120 5.04 1.88 11.00
N SER A 121 5.87 1.55 10.02
CA SER A 121 5.89 0.19 9.50
C SER A 121 7.27 -0.28 9.02
N LEU A 122 7.41 -1.59 8.98
CA LEU A 122 8.58 -2.29 8.43
C LEU A 122 8.08 -3.47 7.61
N MET A 123 8.50 -3.55 6.34
CA MET A 123 8.18 -4.68 5.48
C MET A 123 9.35 -5.65 5.35
N LYS A 124 9.09 -6.95 5.56
CA LYS A 124 10.10 -8.01 5.39
C LYS A 124 9.59 -9.06 4.40
N ILE A 125 10.05 -8.94 3.17
CA ILE A 125 9.72 -9.84 2.05
C ILE A 125 10.96 -10.09 1.18
N ALA A 126 11.17 -11.32 0.77
CA ALA A 126 12.08 -11.68 -0.31
C ALA A 126 11.27 -11.85 -1.59
N SER A 127 11.43 -10.94 -2.52
CA SER A 127 10.71 -10.94 -3.80
C SER A 127 11.64 -10.68 -4.96
N GLN A 128 11.31 -11.26 -6.10
CA GLN A 128 12.05 -11.11 -7.35
C GLN A 128 11.13 -10.55 -8.43
N ARG A 129 11.65 -9.58 -9.18
CA ARG A 129 10.99 -9.04 -10.36
C ARG A 129 11.77 -9.39 -11.61
N THR A 130 11.09 -9.97 -12.59
CA THR A 130 11.62 -10.25 -13.92
C THR A 130 10.66 -9.68 -14.96
N GLY A 131 11.04 -8.57 -15.59
CA GLY A 131 10.14 -7.84 -16.49
C GLY A 131 8.89 -7.31 -15.76
N ASN A 132 7.71 -7.80 -16.17
CA ASN A 132 6.42 -7.49 -15.56
C ASN A 132 5.95 -8.54 -14.53
N GLN A 133 6.72 -9.59 -14.32
CA GLN A 133 6.39 -10.66 -13.38
C GLN A 133 7.04 -10.43 -12.02
N ILE A 134 6.24 -10.57 -10.97
CA ILE A 134 6.65 -10.54 -9.58
C ILE A 134 6.51 -11.95 -9.01
N ARG A 135 7.54 -12.41 -8.31
CA ARG A 135 7.53 -13.68 -7.59
C ARG A 135 7.99 -13.48 -6.16
N TYR A 136 7.32 -14.09 -5.25
CA TYR A 136 7.69 -14.21 -3.83
C TYR A 136 7.18 -15.55 -3.28
N ASP A 137 7.76 -15.99 -2.19
CA ASP A 137 7.32 -17.18 -1.46
C ASP A 137 6.43 -16.74 -0.28
N PRO A 138 5.12 -16.99 -0.30
CA PRO A 138 4.23 -16.59 0.79
C PRO A 138 4.64 -17.19 2.14
N GLU A 139 5.11 -18.45 2.17
CA GLU A 139 5.49 -19.13 3.41
C GLU A 139 6.77 -18.56 4.04
N LYS A 140 7.67 -18.00 3.23
CA LYS A 140 8.91 -17.35 3.69
C LYS A 140 8.80 -15.85 3.88
N THR A 141 7.64 -15.27 3.59
CA THR A 141 7.40 -13.84 3.77
C THR A 141 6.99 -13.58 5.22
N ALA A 142 7.81 -12.82 5.96
CA ALA A 142 7.47 -12.44 7.32
C ALA A 142 6.29 -11.46 7.37
N GLY A 143 6.12 -10.63 6.33
CA GLY A 143 5.01 -9.71 6.21
C GLY A 143 5.36 -8.29 6.63
N VAL A 144 4.35 -7.57 7.08
CA VAL A 144 4.45 -6.18 7.53
C VAL A 144 4.33 -6.09 9.05
N PHE A 145 5.26 -5.40 9.67
CA PHE A 145 5.21 -5.02 11.09
C PHE A 145 4.79 -3.56 11.15
N PHE A 146 3.81 -3.22 11.97
CA PHE A 146 3.33 -1.84 12.08
C PHE A 146 2.85 -1.51 13.49
N GLY A 147 2.82 -0.22 13.81
CA GLY A 147 2.37 0.24 15.12
C GLY A 147 2.49 1.75 15.30
N GLU A 148 2.10 2.20 16.47
CA GLU A 148 2.29 3.57 16.89
C GLU A 148 3.73 3.80 17.40
N LYS A 149 4.18 5.06 17.38
CA LYS A 149 5.51 5.44 17.85
C LYS A 149 5.76 5.07 19.33
N ASP A 150 4.73 5.15 20.15
CA ASP A 150 4.77 4.81 21.59
C ASP A 150 4.40 3.36 21.89
N CYS A 151 4.28 2.52 20.86
CA CYS A 151 3.88 1.12 20.93
C CYS A 151 2.47 0.89 21.52
N CYS A 152 1.62 1.90 21.60
CA CYS A 152 0.24 1.71 22.01
C CYS A 152 -0.59 0.99 20.93
N VAL A 153 -1.61 0.25 21.36
CA VAL A 153 -2.54 -0.41 20.44
C VAL A 153 -3.76 0.49 20.24
N SER A 154 -3.60 1.44 19.33
CA SER A 154 -4.65 2.43 18.99
C SER A 154 -5.82 1.81 18.22
N GLU A 155 -6.92 2.55 18.07
CA GLU A 155 -8.06 2.09 17.25
C GLU A 155 -7.72 1.92 15.77
N ARG A 156 -6.80 2.72 15.23
CA ARG A 156 -6.35 2.56 13.84
C ARG A 156 -5.43 1.33 13.67
N VAL A 157 -4.59 1.01 14.65
CA VAL A 157 -3.80 -0.23 14.66
C VAL A 157 -4.73 -1.44 14.71
N LYS A 158 -5.75 -1.44 15.57
CA LYS A 158 -6.78 -2.49 15.60
C LYS A 158 -7.55 -2.60 14.28
N ALA A 159 -7.83 -1.48 13.63
CA ALA A 159 -8.51 -1.46 12.33
C ALA A 159 -7.63 -2.06 11.22
N LEU A 160 -6.32 -1.78 11.22
CA LEU A 160 -5.35 -2.42 10.34
C LEU A 160 -5.29 -3.93 10.57
N CYS A 161 -5.22 -4.38 11.82
CA CYS A 161 -5.26 -5.82 12.13
C CYS A 161 -6.54 -6.47 11.56
N ARG A 162 -7.72 -5.86 11.79
CA ARG A 162 -8.98 -6.38 11.23
C ARG A 162 -9.00 -6.40 9.70
N LEU A 163 -8.38 -5.41 9.04
CA LEU A 163 -8.26 -5.38 7.58
C LEU A 163 -7.37 -6.52 7.08
N LEU A 164 -6.27 -6.82 7.78
CA LEU A 164 -5.30 -7.83 7.37
C LEU A 164 -5.68 -9.25 7.81
N ASP A 165 -6.46 -9.41 8.89
CA ASP A 165 -6.94 -10.70 9.37
C ASP A 165 -7.68 -11.49 8.28
N GLY A 166 -7.26 -12.73 8.06
CA GLY A 166 -7.86 -13.59 7.04
C GLY A 166 -7.57 -13.16 5.60
N SER A 167 -6.69 -12.17 5.38
CA SER A 167 -6.12 -11.87 4.07
C SER A 167 -4.88 -12.74 3.81
N GLY A 168 -4.29 -12.64 2.64
CA GLY A 168 -3.00 -13.29 2.35
C GLY A 168 -1.79 -12.44 2.79
N VAL A 169 -1.99 -11.38 3.57
CA VAL A 169 -0.92 -10.51 4.09
C VAL A 169 -0.58 -10.94 5.52
N HIS A 170 0.66 -11.35 5.75
CA HIS A 170 1.19 -11.62 7.10
C HIS A 170 1.54 -10.32 7.81
N TYR A 171 1.29 -10.24 9.13
CA TYR A 171 1.60 -9.08 9.96
C TYR A 171 1.83 -9.46 11.44
#